data_07a4055b7095d058911051a919441b02
#
_entry.id   07a4055b7095d058911051a919441b02
#
_cell.length_a   1.000
_cell.length_b   1.000
_cell.length_c   1.000
_cell.angle_alpha   90.00
_cell.angle_beta   90.00
_cell.angle_gamma   90.00
#
_symmetry.space_group_name_H-M   'P 1'
#
loop_
_entity.id
_entity.type
_entity.pdbx_description
1 polymer ?
#
loop_
_entity_poly.entity_id
_entity_poly.type
_entity_poly.pdbx_seq_one_letter_code
_entity_poly.pdbx_strand_id
1 'polypeptide(L)'
;IATLAAGLAAGLELPAATVLANLAASIVVGKLGAASVTVSELRRALYEHEEPPRGVLDETQLLRTVADAKAHGETIVMTNGCFDILHAGHVTYLEQAKRLGNRLIVAVNADASVRQIKGPDRPVNPLAQRMRVLAGLAAVDWVVPFVEDTPERLIRAVQPDYLVKGGDNDPVHIPGNRAVWDAGGQVVVMD
;
A
#
# COMPACT_ATOMS: atom_id res chain seq x y z
N ILE A 1 -19.46 -24.08 15.48
CA ILE A 1 -19.81 -23.96 16.92
C ILE A 1 -18.55 -23.57 17.72
N ALA A 2 -17.40 -24.28 17.60
CA ALA A 2 -16.19 -23.99 18.37
C ALA A 2 -15.72 -22.53 18.22
N THR A 3 -15.68 -22.00 17.00
CA THR A 3 -15.26 -20.62 16.72
C THR A 3 -16.24 -19.59 17.31
N LEU A 4 -17.56 -19.90 17.31
CA LEU A 4 -18.57 -19.05 17.95
C LEU A 4 -18.34 -18.98 19.47
N ALA A 5 -18.17 -20.14 20.10
CA ALA A 5 -17.91 -20.22 21.53
C ALA A 5 -16.62 -19.51 21.93
N ALA A 6 -15.54 -19.71 21.18
CA ALA A 6 -14.27 -19.03 21.41
C ALA A 6 -14.38 -17.50 21.25
N GLY A 7 -15.11 -17.01 20.24
CA GLY A 7 -15.36 -15.57 20.02
C GLY A 7 -16.12 -14.96 21.20
N LEU A 8 -17.19 -15.59 21.66
CA LEU A 8 -17.97 -15.12 22.81
C LEU A 8 -17.13 -15.14 24.11
N ALA A 9 -16.34 -16.19 24.31
CA ALA A 9 -15.45 -16.28 25.47
C ALA A 9 -14.34 -15.22 25.45
N ALA A 10 -13.94 -14.74 24.26
CA ALA A 10 -13.01 -13.63 24.07
C ALA A 10 -13.66 -12.24 24.16
N GLY A 11 -14.97 -12.16 24.46
CA GLY A 11 -15.67 -10.88 24.63
C GLY A 11 -16.25 -10.27 23.35
N LEU A 12 -16.30 -11.02 22.24
CA LEU A 12 -16.98 -10.55 21.05
C LEU A 12 -18.50 -10.53 21.25
N GLU A 13 -19.15 -9.50 20.74
CA GLU A 13 -20.60 -9.46 20.64
C GLU A 13 -21.13 -10.58 19.73
N LEU A 14 -22.34 -11.08 19.99
CA LEU A 14 -22.94 -12.21 19.26
C LEU A 14 -22.94 -12.03 17.72
N PRO A 15 -23.26 -10.85 17.14
CA PRO A 15 -23.18 -10.67 15.69
C PRO A 15 -21.79 -10.89 15.14
N ALA A 16 -20.76 -10.30 15.77
CA ALA A 16 -19.38 -10.43 15.34
C ALA A 16 -18.87 -11.89 15.49
N ALA A 17 -19.18 -12.54 16.60
CA ALA A 17 -18.84 -13.95 16.83
C ALA A 17 -19.53 -14.87 15.81
N THR A 18 -20.76 -14.54 15.37
CA THR A 18 -21.49 -15.28 14.35
C THR A 18 -20.87 -15.14 12.98
N VAL A 19 -20.46 -13.93 12.59
CA VAL A 19 -19.75 -13.69 11.32
C VAL A 19 -18.45 -14.49 11.28
N LEU A 20 -17.67 -14.44 12.36
CA LEU A 20 -16.42 -15.19 12.47
C LEU A 20 -16.65 -16.71 12.39
N ALA A 21 -17.70 -17.21 13.01
CA ALA A 21 -18.06 -18.63 12.97
C ALA A 21 -18.51 -19.10 11.59
N ASN A 22 -19.28 -18.27 10.86
CA ASN A 22 -19.70 -18.56 9.49
C ASN A 22 -18.49 -18.57 8.54
N LEU A 23 -17.56 -17.64 8.70
CA LEU A 23 -16.34 -17.62 7.92
C LEU A 23 -15.49 -18.87 8.16
N ALA A 24 -15.31 -19.27 9.43
CA ALA A 24 -14.64 -20.51 9.77
C ALA A 24 -15.32 -21.76 9.16
N ALA A 25 -16.65 -21.78 9.15
CA ALA A 25 -17.41 -22.85 8.54
C ALA A 25 -17.23 -22.92 7.02
N SER A 26 -17.19 -21.77 6.32
CA SER A 26 -16.98 -21.72 4.86
C SER A 26 -15.62 -22.30 4.46
N ILE A 27 -14.57 -22.00 5.24
CA ILE A 27 -13.23 -22.55 5.02
C ILE A 27 -13.23 -24.08 5.17
N VAL A 28 -13.86 -24.59 6.23
CA VAL A 28 -13.90 -26.03 6.52
C VAL A 28 -14.71 -26.80 5.47
N VAL A 29 -15.83 -26.26 5.00
CA VAL A 29 -16.67 -26.86 3.95
C VAL A 29 -15.92 -27.03 2.63
N GLY A 30 -14.96 -26.13 2.33
CA GLY A 30 -14.10 -26.25 1.15
C GLY A 30 -12.99 -27.32 1.25
N LYS A 31 -12.82 -27.97 2.40
CA LYS A 31 -11.78 -28.99 2.60
C LYS A 31 -12.35 -30.40 2.46
N LEU A 32 -11.54 -31.33 1.92
CA LEU A 32 -11.94 -32.74 1.84
C LEU A 32 -11.81 -33.42 3.20
N GLY A 33 -12.87 -34.14 3.61
CA GLY A 33 -12.89 -34.91 4.85
C GLY A 33 -13.17 -34.09 6.10
N ALA A 34 -12.86 -34.66 7.28
CA ALA A 34 -12.97 -33.96 8.55
C ALA A 34 -11.78 -32.98 8.70
N ALA A 35 -12.07 -31.72 8.64
CA ALA A 35 -11.04 -30.67 8.66
C ALA A 35 -11.31 -29.66 9.79
N SER A 36 -10.24 -29.03 10.27
CA SER A 36 -10.27 -27.88 11.17
C SER A 36 -9.82 -26.61 10.44
N VAL A 37 -10.22 -25.46 10.95
CA VAL A 37 -9.71 -24.16 10.52
C VAL A 37 -8.56 -23.74 11.45
N THR A 38 -7.45 -23.31 10.87
CA THR A 38 -6.35 -22.72 11.62
C THR A 38 -6.57 -21.21 11.80
N VAL A 39 -5.90 -20.62 12.79
CA VAL A 39 -5.94 -19.15 13.01
C VAL A 39 -5.44 -18.39 11.78
N SER A 40 -4.41 -18.90 11.10
CA SER A 40 -3.88 -18.30 9.88
C SER A 40 -4.88 -18.31 8.71
N GLU A 41 -5.59 -19.42 8.51
CA GLU A 41 -6.62 -19.52 7.48
C GLU A 41 -7.81 -18.60 7.78
N LEU A 42 -8.24 -18.55 9.05
CA LEU A 42 -9.33 -17.67 9.46
C LEU A 42 -8.95 -16.18 9.29
N ARG A 43 -7.73 -15.83 9.69
CA ARG A 43 -7.20 -14.48 9.50
C ARG A 43 -7.13 -14.11 8.01
N ARG A 44 -6.61 -15.01 7.19
CA ARG A 44 -6.55 -14.83 5.73
C ARG A 44 -7.95 -14.58 5.14
N ALA A 45 -8.94 -15.40 5.49
CA ALA A 45 -10.29 -15.26 4.99
C ALA A 45 -11.00 -13.99 5.50
N LEU A 46 -10.70 -13.51 6.71
CA LEU A 46 -11.15 -12.21 7.20
C LEU A 46 -10.62 -11.07 6.31
N TYR A 47 -9.33 -11.12 5.94
CA TYR A 47 -8.71 -10.12 5.06
C TYR A 47 -9.19 -10.22 3.60
N GLU A 48 -9.55 -11.43 3.12
CA GLU A 48 -10.14 -11.61 1.78
C GLU A 48 -11.55 -11.01 1.68
N HIS A 49 -12.24 -10.82 2.80
CA HIS A 49 -13.56 -10.19 2.87
C HIS A 49 -13.54 -8.70 3.27
N GLU A 50 -12.49 -8.23 3.92
CA GLU A 50 -12.21 -6.81 4.08
C GLU A 50 -11.29 -6.39 2.93
N GLU A 51 -11.79 -5.56 2.02
CA GLU A 51 -10.89 -4.88 1.07
C GLU A 51 -9.78 -4.22 1.90
N PRO A 52 -8.50 -4.54 1.62
CA PRO A 52 -7.40 -3.93 2.36
C PRO A 52 -7.55 -2.41 2.32
N PRO A 53 -7.26 -1.70 3.40
CA PRO A 53 -7.47 -0.27 3.48
C PRO A 53 -6.83 0.41 2.28
N ARG A 54 -7.65 1.08 1.46
CA ARG A 54 -7.19 1.89 0.32
C ARG A 54 -7.21 3.35 0.73
N GLY A 55 -6.37 4.14 0.09
CA GLY A 55 -6.39 5.58 0.24
C GLY A 55 -5.20 6.16 1.01
N VAL A 56 -5.45 7.23 1.76
CA VAL A 56 -4.40 7.92 2.51
C VAL A 56 -4.13 7.20 3.82
N LEU A 57 -2.87 6.82 4.03
CA LEU A 57 -2.39 6.14 5.23
C LEU A 57 -1.28 6.96 5.89
N ASP A 58 -1.16 6.86 7.20
CA ASP A 58 0.08 7.23 7.88
C ASP A 58 1.16 6.15 7.66
N GLU A 59 2.40 6.44 8.01
CA GLU A 59 3.52 5.52 7.78
C GLU A 59 3.34 4.20 8.54
N THR A 60 2.86 4.25 9.78
CA THR A 60 2.67 3.05 10.60
C THR A 60 1.60 2.14 10.00
N GLN A 61 0.50 2.72 9.53
CA GLN A 61 -0.56 2.01 8.81
C GLN A 61 -0.03 1.40 7.51
N LEU A 62 0.71 2.20 6.71
CA LEU A 62 1.31 1.74 5.46
C LEU A 62 2.20 0.53 5.69
N LEU A 63 3.15 0.59 6.63
CA LEU A 63 4.10 -0.50 6.86
C LEU A 63 3.41 -1.79 7.30
N ARG A 64 2.37 -1.70 8.13
CA ARG A 64 1.56 -2.87 8.49
C ARG A 64 0.84 -3.46 7.28
N THR A 65 0.20 -2.62 6.47
CA THR A 65 -0.54 -3.05 5.29
C THR A 65 0.39 -3.65 4.22
N VAL A 66 1.58 -3.07 4.04
CA VAL A 66 2.61 -3.63 3.14
C VAL A 66 3.10 -4.98 3.62
N ALA A 67 3.38 -5.13 4.92
CA ALA A 67 3.83 -6.40 5.49
C ALA A 67 2.78 -7.50 5.29
N ASP A 68 1.52 -7.17 5.48
CA ASP A 68 0.40 -8.08 5.24
C ASP A 68 0.28 -8.47 3.75
N ALA A 69 0.30 -7.49 2.84
CA ALA A 69 0.26 -7.71 1.40
C ALA A 69 1.41 -8.64 0.94
N LYS A 70 2.64 -8.38 1.40
CA LYS A 70 3.80 -9.24 1.11
C LYS A 70 3.64 -10.65 1.66
N ALA A 71 3.08 -10.82 2.86
CA ALA A 71 2.80 -12.13 3.44
C ALA A 71 1.80 -12.95 2.61
N HIS A 72 0.97 -12.27 1.81
CA HIS A 72 0.04 -12.89 0.85
C HIS A 72 0.63 -13.03 -0.57
N GLY A 73 1.92 -12.73 -0.76
CA GLY A 73 2.60 -12.85 -2.05
C GLY A 73 2.26 -11.72 -3.03
N GLU A 74 1.72 -10.59 -2.55
CA GLU A 74 1.46 -9.44 -3.39
C GLU A 74 2.74 -8.66 -3.71
N THR A 75 2.89 -8.25 -4.96
CA THR A 75 4.00 -7.44 -5.46
C THR A 75 3.73 -5.96 -5.20
N ILE A 76 4.66 -5.29 -4.55
CA ILE A 76 4.56 -3.89 -4.14
C ILE A 76 5.32 -2.99 -5.10
N VAL A 77 4.61 -2.04 -5.70
CA VAL A 77 5.16 -0.98 -6.54
C VAL A 77 5.13 0.33 -5.75
N MET A 78 6.20 1.10 -5.81
CA MET A 78 6.27 2.39 -5.15
C MET A 78 6.77 3.47 -6.10
N THR A 79 6.15 4.63 -6.04
CA THR A 79 6.64 5.87 -6.65
C THR A 79 6.57 7.02 -5.67
N ASN A 80 7.26 8.12 -5.97
CA ASN A 80 7.18 9.34 -5.18
C ASN A 80 7.21 10.59 -6.06
N GLY A 81 6.62 11.67 -5.56
CA GLY A 81 6.65 12.95 -6.24
C GLY A 81 5.87 14.05 -5.51
N CYS A 82 5.95 15.26 -6.04
CA CYS A 82 5.20 16.41 -5.53
C CYS A 82 3.72 16.33 -5.86
N PHE A 83 3.37 15.88 -7.06
CA PHE A 83 1.99 15.82 -7.56
C PHE A 83 1.19 17.10 -7.27
N ASP A 84 1.83 18.23 -7.52
CA ASP A 84 1.30 19.53 -7.14
C ASP A 84 0.05 19.89 -7.96
N ILE A 85 0.14 19.76 -9.29
CA ILE A 85 -0.98 19.89 -10.22
C ILE A 85 -1.06 18.59 -11.03
N LEU A 86 -2.11 17.79 -10.80
CA LEU A 86 -2.32 16.55 -11.55
C LEU A 86 -2.79 16.85 -12.96
N HIS A 87 -2.28 16.08 -13.92
CA HIS A 87 -2.68 16.10 -15.32
C HIS A 87 -2.68 14.69 -15.90
N ALA A 88 -3.17 14.53 -17.13
CA ALA A 88 -3.31 13.22 -17.78
C ALA A 88 -2.01 12.41 -17.78
N GLY A 89 -0.86 13.04 -17.99
CA GLY A 89 0.45 12.37 -17.92
C GLY A 89 0.72 11.68 -16.57
N HIS A 90 0.34 12.31 -15.45
CA HIS A 90 0.44 11.65 -14.15
C HIS A 90 -0.48 10.43 -14.04
N VAL A 91 -1.71 10.52 -14.58
CA VAL A 91 -2.67 9.42 -14.56
C VAL A 91 -2.13 8.23 -15.35
N THR A 92 -1.71 8.47 -16.61
CA THR A 92 -1.12 7.43 -17.46
C THR A 92 0.11 6.79 -16.82
N TYR A 93 1.01 7.60 -16.26
CA TYR A 93 2.20 7.14 -15.56
C TYR A 93 1.84 6.22 -14.36
N LEU A 94 0.87 6.63 -13.53
CA LEU A 94 0.46 5.82 -12.38
C LEU A 94 -0.25 4.52 -12.80
N GLU A 95 -1.01 4.55 -13.89
CA GLU A 95 -1.61 3.34 -14.47
C GLU A 95 -0.54 2.36 -15.00
N GLN A 96 0.49 2.88 -15.65
CA GLN A 96 1.62 2.06 -16.12
C GLN A 96 2.40 1.47 -14.94
N ALA A 97 2.69 2.28 -13.91
CA ALA A 97 3.35 1.81 -12.69
C ALA A 97 2.54 0.70 -12.00
N LYS A 98 1.22 0.87 -11.89
CA LYS A 98 0.32 -0.14 -11.30
C LYS A 98 0.39 -1.50 -11.99
N ARG A 99 0.63 -1.54 -13.30
CA ARG A 99 0.73 -2.80 -14.07
C ARG A 99 1.94 -3.66 -13.72
N LEU A 100 2.93 -3.11 -13.01
CA LEU A 100 4.10 -3.85 -12.55
C LEU A 100 3.83 -4.73 -11.32
N GLY A 101 2.72 -4.51 -10.61
CA GLY A 101 2.45 -5.27 -9.39
C GLY A 101 1.01 -5.18 -8.91
N ASN A 102 0.78 -5.79 -7.76
CA ASN A 102 -0.55 -5.89 -7.16
C ASN A 102 -0.96 -4.62 -6.42
N ARG A 103 -0.02 -3.89 -5.82
CA ARG A 103 -0.27 -2.68 -5.02
C ARG A 103 0.64 -1.55 -5.44
N LEU A 104 0.06 -0.36 -5.64
CA LEU A 104 0.78 0.87 -5.95
C LEU A 104 0.74 1.83 -4.76
N ILE A 105 1.92 2.16 -4.24
CA ILE A 105 2.15 3.19 -3.23
C ILE A 105 2.58 4.47 -3.91
N VAL A 106 1.95 5.58 -3.58
CA VAL A 106 2.39 6.92 -3.97
C VAL A 106 2.84 7.69 -2.74
N ALA A 107 4.14 7.91 -2.61
CA ALA A 107 4.71 8.76 -1.57
C ALA A 107 4.71 10.23 -2.03
N VAL A 108 4.12 11.10 -1.22
CA VAL A 108 3.89 12.50 -1.60
C VAL A 108 4.76 13.43 -0.75
N ASN A 109 5.54 14.29 -1.41
CA ASN A 109 6.35 15.32 -0.75
C ASN A 109 5.47 16.28 0.08
N ALA A 110 5.87 16.52 1.33
CA ALA A 110 5.26 17.56 2.17
C ALA A 110 5.41 18.95 1.55
N ASP A 111 4.53 19.88 1.94
CA ASP A 111 4.50 21.24 1.35
C ASP A 111 5.84 21.98 1.52
N ALA A 112 6.54 21.76 2.65
CA ALA A 112 7.86 22.36 2.87
C ALA A 112 8.89 21.87 1.83
N SER A 113 8.94 20.57 1.56
CA SER A 113 9.81 19.98 0.54
C SER A 113 9.46 20.47 -0.87
N VAL A 114 8.17 20.60 -1.19
CA VAL A 114 7.74 21.15 -2.50
C VAL A 114 8.20 22.59 -2.68
N ARG A 115 8.12 23.43 -1.63
CA ARG A 115 8.64 24.83 -1.68
C ARG A 115 10.14 24.87 -1.96
N GLN A 116 10.92 23.99 -1.36
CA GLN A 116 12.36 23.89 -1.61
C GLN A 116 12.68 23.51 -3.06
N ILE A 117 11.91 22.57 -3.63
CA ILE A 117 12.14 22.03 -4.97
C ILE A 117 11.62 22.99 -6.07
N LYS A 118 10.45 23.63 -5.86
CA LYS A 118 9.71 24.35 -6.91
C LYS A 118 9.57 25.85 -6.67
N GLY A 119 10.04 26.36 -5.54
CA GLY A 119 9.96 27.77 -5.17
C GLY A 119 8.87 28.10 -4.15
N PRO A 120 8.89 29.35 -3.59
CA PRO A 120 8.09 29.73 -2.42
C PRO A 120 6.58 29.74 -2.67
N ASP A 121 6.15 29.95 -3.92
CA ASP A 121 4.73 29.99 -4.31
C ASP A 121 4.13 28.60 -4.57
N ARG A 122 4.88 27.54 -4.26
CA ARG A 122 4.47 26.16 -4.46
C ARG A 122 4.42 25.41 -3.11
N PRO A 123 3.56 24.38 -2.95
CA PRO A 123 2.61 23.86 -3.92
C PRO A 123 1.36 24.73 -4.09
N VAL A 124 0.68 24.63 -5.23
CA VAL A 124 -0.64 25.25 -5.44
C VAL A 124 -1.71 24.55 -4.59
N ASN A 125 -1.64 23.22 -4.55
CA ASN A 125 -2.56 22.42 -3.74
C ASN A 125 -1.85 21.91 -2.47
N PRO A 126 -2.42 22.17 -1.28
CA PRO A 126 -1.85 21.66 -0.02
C PRO A 126 -1.78 20.13 0.00
N LEU A 127 -0.86 19.59 0.78
CA LEU A 127 -0.58 18.15 0.90
C LEU A 127 -1.85 17.30 1.04
N ALA A 128 -2.75 17.70 1.94
CA ALA A 128 -3.98 16.95 2.18
C ALA A 128 -4.87 16.82 0.93
N GLN A 129 -4.96 17.87 0.12
CA GLN A 129 -5.72 17.84 -1.14
C GLN A 129 -5.02 17.00 -2.19
N ARG A 130 -3.69 17.14 -2.34
CA ARG A 130 -2.89 16.34 -3.28
C ARG A 130 -3.04 14.84 -2.99
N MET A 131 -2.91 14.45 -1.73
CA MET A 131 -3.09 13.06 -1.30
C MET A 131 -4.52 12.55 -1.57
N ARG A 132 -5.53 13.37 -1.30
CA ARG A 132 -6.93 12.99 -1.51
C ARG A 132 -7.25 12.74 -2.98
N VAL A 133 -6.73 13.58 -3.88
CA VAL A 133 -6.93 13.41 -5.33
C VAL A 133 -6.23 12.14 -5.81
N LEU A 134 -4.99 11.90 -5.39
CA LEU A 134 -4.24 10.67 -5.72
C LEU A 134 -4.95 9.41 -5.24
N ALA A 135 -5.46 9.43 -4.01
CA ALA A 135 -6.21 8.31 -3.43
C ALA A 135 -7.54 8.00 -4.16
N GLY A 136 -8.07 8.97 -4.91
CA GLY A 136 -9.24 8.78 -5.77
C GLY A 136 -8.95 8.13 -7.13
N LEU A 137 -7.69 7.96 -7.50
CA LEU A 137 -7.30 7.31 -8.75
C LEU A 137 -7.39 5.80 -8.63
N ALA A 138 -8.04 5.14 -9.59
CA ALA A 138 -8.23 3.69 -9.58
C ALA A 138 -6.91 2.89 -9.53
N ALA A 139 -5.86 3.42 -10.13
CA ALA A 139 -4.53 2.80 -10.15
C ALA A 139 -3.80 2.84 -8.81
N VAL A 140 -4.18 3.74 -7.90
CA VAL A 140 -3.47 3.99 -6.64
C VAL A 140 -4.14 3.23 -5.49
N ASP A 141 -3.37 2.41 -4.79
CA ASP A 141 -3.87 1.70 -3.62
C ASP A 141 -3.61 2.48 -2.34
N TRP A 142 -2.39 2.98 -2.14
CA TRP A 142 -2.01 3.69 -0.92
C TRP A 142 -1.25 4.97 -1.22
N VAL A 143 -1.58 6.00 -0.44
CA VAL A 143 -0.92 7.30 -0.51
C VAL A 143 -0.37 7.63 0.87
N VAL A 144 0.89 8.00 0.95
CA VAL A 144 1.58 8.31 2.21
C VAL A 144 2.37 9.61 2.08
N PRO A 145 2.36 10.51 3.07
CA PRO A 145 3.22 11.69 3.06
C PRO A 145 4.63 11.35 3.53
N PHE A 146 5.63 12.09 3.06
CA PHE A 146 6.96 12.11 3.66
C PHE A 146 7.48 13.54 3.74
N VAL A 147 8.30 13.81 4.76
CA VAL A 147 8.77 15.17 5.11
C VAL A 147 10.24 15.38 4.81
N GLU A 148 10.98 14.32 4.59
CA GLU A 148 12.41 14.35 4.29
C GLU A 148 12.66 14.91 2.89
N ASP A 149 13.89 15.36 2.63
CA ASP A 149 14.31 15.86 1.32
C ASP A 149 14.22 14.79 0.25
N THR A 150 14.47 13.53 0.62
CA THR A 150 14.35 12.37 -0.27
C THR A 150 13.52 11.27 0.39
N PRO A 151 12.83 10.42 -0.39
CA PRO A 151 12.02 9.33 0.14
C PRO A 151 12.84 8.10 0.58
N GLU A 152 14.17 8.18 0.60
CA GLU A 152 15.05 7.02 0.77
C GLU A 152 14.77 6.24 2.06
N ARG A 153 14.54 6.93 3.19
CA ARG A 153 14.21 6.29 4.47
C ARG A 153 12.91 5.49 4.37
N LEU A 154 11.89 6.08 3.76
CA LEU A 154 10.59 5.43 3.57
C LEU A 154 10.71 4.24 2.61
N ILE A 155 11.45 4.38 1.50
CA ILE A 155 11.71 3.29 0.56
C ILE A 155 12.42 2.13 1.26
N ARG A 156 13.42 2.43 2.11
CA ARG A 156 14.14 1.43 2.91
C ARG A 156 13.21 0.70 3.90
N ALA A 157 12.24 1.40 4.48
CA ALA A 157 11.27 0.81 5.39
C ALA A 157 10.22 -0.06 4.66
N VAL A 158 9.76 0.36 3.50
CA VAL A 158 8.77 -0.33 2.66
C VAL A 158 9.38 -1.53 1.93
N GLN A 159 10.63 -1.40 1.43
CA GLN A 159 11.30 -2.38 0.57
C GLN A 159 10.41 -2.81 -0.62
N PRO A 160 10.00 -1.90 -1.51
CA PRO A 160 9.14 -2.25 -2.62
C PRO A 160 9.85 -3.21 -3.58
N ASP A 161 9.07 -4.05 -4.28
CA ASP A 161 9.59 -4.92 -5.35
C ASP A 161 9.96 -4.09 -6.58
N TYR A 162 9.21 -3.01 -6.83
CA TYR A 162 9.48 -2.05 -7.91
C TYR A 162 9.46 -0.62 -7.39
N LEU A 163 10.56 0.10 -7.58
CA LEU A 163 10.61 1.56 -7.43
C LEU A 163 10.52 2.19 -8.81
N VAL A 164 9.48 3.00 -9.03
CA VAL A 164 9.19 3.59 -10.35
C VAL A 164 9.42 5.09 -10.35
N LYS A 165 10.03 5.60 -11.41
CA LYS A 165 10.19 7.03 -11.69
C LYS A 165 9.79 7.34 -13.11
N GLY A 166 9.24 8.53 -13.34
CA GLY A 166 8.93 9.05 -14.67
C GLY A 166 10.02 9.96 -15.20
N GLY A 167 10.09 10.07 -16.54
CA GLY A 167 10.99 10.98 -17.24
C GLY A 167 12.43 10.49 -17.35
N ASP A 168 13.34 11.37 -17.74
CA ASP A 168 14.75 11.09 -18.05
C ASP A 168 15.61 10.87 -16.78
N ASN A 169 15.14 10.05 -15.85
CA ASN A 169 15.89 9.73 -14.64
C ASN A 169 16.86 8.57 -14.90
N ASP A 170 18.12 8.72 -14.46
CA ASP A 170 19.05 7.59 -14.43
C ASP A 170 18.77 6.75 -13.16
N PRO A 171 18.43 5.45 -13.30
CA PRO A 171 18.15 4.56 -12.16
C PRO A 171 19.23 4.58 -11.06
N VAL A 172 20.51 4.80 -11.44
CA VAL A 172 21.64 4.83 -10.50
C VAL A 172 21.60 6.05 -9.58
N HIS A 173 20.96 7.13 -10.01
CA HIS A 173 20.86 8.39 -9.26
C HIS A 173 19.52 8.57 -8.53
N ILE A 174 18.59 7.61 -8.64
CA ILE A 174 17.31 7.69 -7.94
C ILE A 174 17.50 7.42 -6.45
N PRO A 175 17.12 8.34 -5.55
CA PRO A 175 17.22 8.13 -4.11
C PRO A 175 16.46 6.85 -3.68
N GLY A 176 17.14 5.99 -2.91
CA GLY A 176 16.58 4.72 -2.45
C GLY A 176 16.84 3.52 -3.37
N ASN A 177 17.45 3.72 -4.55
CA ASN A 177 17.75 2.65 -5.50
C ASN A 177 18.51 1.48 -4.87
N ARG A 178 19.56 1.79 -4.07
CA ARG A 178 20.37 0.75 -3.40
C ARG A 178 19.55 -0.09 -2.43
N ALA A 179 18.67 0.56 -1.64
CA ALA A 179 17.82 -0.17 -0.72
C ALA A 179 16.86 -1.14 -1.43
N VAL A 180 16.40 -0.78 -2.62
CA VAL A 180 15.56 -1.64 -3.46
C VAL A 180 16.37 -2.80 -4.03
N TRP A 181 17.52 -2.54 -4.61
CA TRP A 181 18.39 -3.59 -5.18
C TRP A 181 18.91 -4.57 -4.12
N ASP A 182 19.34 -4.07 -2.95
CA ASP A 182 19.80 -4.90 -1.83
C ASP A 182 18.67 -5.83 -1.30
N ALA A 183 17.42 -5.40 -1.42
CA ALA A 183 16.24 -6.20 -1.09
C ALA A 183 15.78 -7.15 -2.22
N GLY A 184 16.47 -7.16 -3.37
CA GLY A 184 16.14 -7.98 -4.54
C GLY A 184 15.10 -7.37 -5.48
N GLY A 185 14.70 -6.10 -5.24
CA GLY A 185 13.75 -5.37 -6.08
C GLY A 185 14.39 -4.72 -7.32
N GLN A 186 13.59 -4.03 -8.10
CA GLN A 186 13.97 -3.39 -9.34
C GLN A 186 13.64 -1.89 -9.33
N VAL A 187 14.49 -1.09 -9.99
CA VAL A 187 14.24 0.34 -10.25
C VAL A 187 13.89 0.49 -11.73
N VAL A 188 12.73 1.05 -12.01
CA VAL A 188 12.17 1.19 -13.36
C VAL A 188 11.93 2.66 -13.66
N VAL A 189 12.42 3.11 -14.81
CA VAL A 189 12.14 4.45 -15.35
C VAL A 189 11.15 4.31 -16.50
N MET A 190 10.11 5.16 -16.48
CA MET A 190 9.03 5.17 -17.48
C MET A 190 9.02 6.50 -18.23
N ASP A 191 8.85 6.46 -19.52
CA ASP A 191 8.72 7.60 -20.43
C ASP A 191 7.35 8.30 -20.27
#